data_ceb801a86032542cb4f7eb1eae9e9952
#
_entry.id   ceb801a86032542cb4f7eb1eae9e9952
#
_cell.length_a   1.000
_cell.length_b   1.000
_cell.length_c   1.000
_cell.angle_alpha   90.00
_cell.angle_beta   90.00
_cell.angle_gamma   90.00
#
_symmetry.space_group_name_H-M   'P 1'
#
loop_
_entity.id
_entity.type
_entity.pdbx_description
1 polymer ?
#
loop_
_entity_poly.entity_id
_entity_poly.type
_entity_poly.pdbx_seq_one_letter_code
_entity_poly.pdbx_strand_id
1 'polypeptide(L)'
;MNTISEQLDQCRDFGDVFELVKKSAERSLGRRRAGLMLYLAKLPTHIGAFHTMGTNGIVMNRTTLDMITHSARSLREINSYVYSILLHEYLHALGYVEEREVRKLVYDVSLESFGPEHPATQIASKGPSAVLPGPVYDDSPNKAPDFEVIPDLERSSQRYIS
;
A
#
# COMPACT_ATOMS: atom_id res chain seq x y z
N MET A 1 21.66 9.48 8.54
CA MET A 1 20.44 8.74 8.89
C MET A 1 19.39 9.05 7.86
N ASN A 2 18.84 8.02 7.22
CA ASN A 2 17.85 8.25 6.17
C ASN A 2 16.47 8.58 6.77
N THR A 3 15.83 9.58 6.21
CA THR A 3 14.44 9.88 6.53
C THR A 3 13.54 8.78 5.99
N ILE A 4 12.30 8.71 6.47
CA ILE A 4 11.31 7.77 5.93
C ILE A 4 11.09 8.02 4.43
N SER A 5 11.08 9.28 4.01
CA SER A 5 10.94 9.63 2.60
C SER A 5 12.11 9.05 1.77
N GLU A 6 13.33 9.19 2.25
CA GLU A 6 14.49 8.62 1.55
C GLU A 6 14.43 7.10 1.52
N GLN A 7 13.99 6.48 2.60
CA GLN A 7 13.83 5.02 2.65
C GLN A 7 12.79 4.55 1.65
N LEU A 8 11.69 5.29 1.50
CA LEU A 8 10.67 4.94 0.51
C LEU A 8 11.23 5.03 -0.91
N ASP A 9 12.03 6.04 -1.20
CA ASP A 9 12.66 6.20 -2.51
C ASP A 9 13.60 5.04 -2.84
N GLN A 10 14.13 4.36 -1.84
CA GLN A 10 15.04 3.24 -2.01
C GLN A 10 14.34 1.89 -2.09
N CYS A 11 13.03 1.85 -1.85
CA CYS A 11 12.27 0.62 -1.92
C CYS A 11 12.22 0.08 -3.35
N ARG A 12 12.36 -1.23 -3.50
CA ARG A 12 12.39 -1.89 -4.80
C ARG A 12 11.32 -2.93 -4.99
N ASP A 13 10.68 -3.36 -3.92
CA ASP A 13 9.63 -4.37 -4.00
C ASP A 13 8.60 -4.16 -2.90
N PHE A 14 7.55 -4.97 -2.94
CA PHE A 14 6.46 -4.87 -1.98
C PHE A 14 6.93 -5.07 -0.54
N GLY A 15 7.86 -5.99 -0.32
CA GLY A 15 8.38 -6.26 1.01
C GLY A 15 9.12 -5.07 1.61
N ASP A 16 9.90 -4.36 0.80
CA ASP A 16 10.59 -3.15 1.24
C ASP A 16 9.59 -2.08 1.67
N VAL A 17 8.56 -1.86 0.86
CA VAL A 17 7.52 -0.88 1.18
C VAL A 17 6.74 -1.31 2.42
N PHE A 18 6.43 -2.60 2.53
CA PHE A 18 5.67 -3.10 3.67
C PHE A 18 6.44 -2.96 4.99
N GLU A 19 7.76 -3.10 4.97
CA GLU A 19 8.57 -2.84 6.17
C GLU A 19 8.41 -1.39 6.64
N LEU A 20 8.37 -0.44 5.70
CA LEU A 20 8.13 0.96 6.05
C LEU A 20 6.71 1.19 6.55
N VAL A 21 5.73 0.49 5.97
CA VAL A 21 4.34 0.55 6.44
C VAL A 21 4.28 0.13 7.92
N LYS A 22 4.86 -1.01 8.24
CA LYS A 22 4.86 -1.52 9.62
C LYS A 22 5.59 -0.57 10.57
N LYS A 23 6.74 -0.07 10.13
CA LYS A 23 7.56 0.82 10.95
C LYS A 23 6.85 2.14 11.24
N SER A 24 6.25 2.75 10.23
CA SER A 24 5.55 4.02 10.41
C SER A 24 4.27 3.85 11.22
N ALA A 25 3.53 2.76 11.02
CA ALA A 25 2.35 2.48 11.82
C ALA A 25 2.72 2.24 13.28
N GLU A 26 3.78 1.49 13.54
CA GLU A 26 4.24 1.25 14.90
C GLU A 26 4.66 2.55 15.58
N ARG A 27 5.39 3.40 14.87
CA ARG A 27 5.83 4.69 15.40
C ARG A 27 4.65 5.60 15.76
N SER A 28 3.65 5.65 14.88
CA SER A 28 2.51 6.55 15.09
C SER A 28 1.44 5.98 16.00
N LEU A 29 1.21 4.67 15.97
CA LEU A 29 0.07 4.04 16.62
C LEU A 29 0.44 3.04 17.71
N GLY A 30 1.70 2.65 17.81
CA GLY A 30 2.16 1.68 18.79
C GLY A 30 1.69 0.26 18.56
N ARG A 31 1.26 -0.06 17.35
CA ARG A 31 0.73 -1.38 17.01
C ARG A 31 1.51 -2.03 15.89
N ARG A 32 1.64 -3.34 15.97
CA ARG A 32 2.34 -4.12 14.96
C ARG A 32 1.69 -5.50 14.82
N ARG A 33 1.67 -6.02 13.62
CA ARG A 33 1.23 -7.37 13.34
C ARG A 33 2.14 -8.01 12.29
N ALA A 34 2.46 -9.29 12.48
CA ALA A 34 3.25 -10.08 11.53
C ALA A 34 2.39 -11.19 10.93
N GLY A 35 2.94 -11.89 9.96
CA GLY A 35 2.30 -13.05 9.36
C GLY A 35 1.33 -12.73 8.22
N LEU A 36 1.40 -11.53 7.66
CA LEU A 36 0.50 -11.15 6.58
C LEU A 36 1.05 -11.61 5.23
N MET A 37 0.15 -11.97 4.34
CA MET A 37 0.46 -12.39 2.98
C MET A 37 -0.17 -11.43 1.99
N LEU A 38 0.54 -11.17 0.89
CA LEU A 38 0.04 -10.31 -0.17
C LEU A 38 -0.32 -11.15 -1.39
N TYR A 39 -1.49 -10.89 -1.91
CA TYR A 39 -1.99 -11.49 -3.14
C TYR A 39 -2.25 -10.39 -4.15
N LEU A 40 -1.95 -10.63 -5.40
CA LEU A 40 -2.36 -9.74 -6.48
C LEU A 40 -3.50 -10.42 -7.23
N ALA A 41 -4.52 -9.64 -7.55
CA ALA A 41 -5.67 -10.15 -8.30
C ALA A 41 -6.20 -9.06 -9.22
N LYS A 42 -6.75 -9.44 -10.35
CA LYS A 42 -7.41 -8.49 -11.23
C LYS A 42 -8.79 -8.24 -10.67
N LEU A 43 -9.05 -7.01 -10.30
CA LEU A 43 -10.29 -6.58 -9.67
C LEU A 43 -10.88 -5.41 -10.45
N PRO A 44 -12.16 -5.07 -10.23
CA PRO A 44 -12.72 -3.84 -10.78
C PRO A 44 -11.91 -2.62 -10.38
N THR A 45 -11.79 -1.65 -11.27
CA THR A 45 -10.87 -0.51 -11.10
C THR A 45 -11.18 0.39 -9.92
N HIS A 46 -12.40 0.34 -9.39
CA HIS A 46 -12.74 1.14 -8.21
C HIS A 46 -12.22 0.52 -6.89
N ILE A 47 -11.68 -0.70 -6.95
CA ILE A 47 -11.14 -1.37 -5.77
C ILE A 47 -9.62 -1.36 -5.87
N GLY A 48 -8.94 -0.63 -5.02
CA GLY A 48 -7.47 -0.64 -5.00
C GLY A 48 -6.90 -1.88 -4.33
N ALA A 49 -7.53 -2.30 -3.24
CA ALA A 49 -7.12 -3.49 -2.48
C ALA A 49 -8.21 -3.80 -1.46
N PHE A 50 -8.10 -4.95 -0.81
CA PHE A 50 -8.95 -5.27 0.32
C PHE A 50 -8.26 -6.25 1.28
N HIS A 51 -8.77 -6.28 2.50
CA HIS A 51 -8.37 -7.21 3.54
C HIS A 51 -9.64 -7.76 4.17
N THR A 52 -9.74 -9.08 4.27
CA THR A 52 -10.87 -9.70 4.95
C THR A 52 -10.53 -9.83 6.44
N MET A 53 -11.36 -9.25 7.29
CA MET A 53 -11.14 -9.27 8.74
C MET A 53 -11.03 -10.72 9.23
N GLY A 54 -10.09 -10.93 10.13
CA GLY A 54 -9.82 -12.25 10.68
C GLY A 54 -8.94 -13.15 9.84
N THR A 55 -8.47 -12.67 8.67
CA THR A 55 -7.56 -13.43 7.83
C THR A 55 -6.17 -12.78 7.83
N ASN A 56 -5.21 -13.46 7.21
CA ASN A 56 -3.85 -12.95 7.05
C ASN A 56 -3.60 -12.35 5.67
N GLY A 57 -4.63 -12.25 4.84
CA GLY A 57 -4.46 -11.85 3.44
C GLY A 57 -4.75 -10.40 3.18
N ILE A 58 -3.87 -9.77 2.41
CA ILE A 58 -4.13 -8.49 1.78
C ILE A 58 -4.19 -8.77 0.29
N VAL A 59 -5.23 -8.33 -0.38
CA VAL A 59 -5.38 -8.51 -1.83
C VAL A 59 -5.27 -7.14 -2.48
N MET A 60 -4.28 -6.95 -3.34
CA MET A 60 -4.08 -5.69 -4.08
C MET A 60 -4.53 -5.89 -5.51
N ASN A 61 -5.17 -4.87 -6.07
CA ASN A 61 -5.66 -4.93 -7.43
C ASN A 61 -4.52 -4.78 -8.43
N ARG A 62 -4.23 -5.86 -9.13
CA ARG A 62 -3.18 -5.88 -10.15
C ARG A 62 -3.48 -4.94 -11.31
N THR A 63 -4.75 -4.82 -11.69
CA THR A 63 -5.14 -3.96 -12.81
C THR A 63 -4.80 -2.50 -12.53
N THR A 64 -5.21 -1.99 -11.37
CA THR A 64 -4.90 -0.60 -11.02
C THR A 64 -3.41 -0.40 -10.77
N LEU A 65 -2.73 -1.38 -10.19
CA LEU A 65 -1.29 -1.31 -10.00
C LEU A 65 -0.56 -1.21 -11.33
N ASP A 66 -0.93 -2.04 -12.32
CA ASP A 66 -0.33 -1.99 -13.65
C ASP A 66 -0.59 -0.64 -14.33
N MET A 67 -1.79 -0.10 -14.20
CA MET A 67 -2.12 1.22 -14.75
C MET A 67 -1.23 2.29 -14.14
N ILE A 68 -1.03 2.24 -12.84
CA ILE A 68 -0.21 3.21 -12.14
C ILE A 68 1.25 3.09 -12.50
N THR A 69 1.77 1.87 -12.61
CA THR A 69 3.17 1.66 -13.00
C THR A 69 3.44 2.16 -14.42
N HIS A 70 2.45 2.07 -15.31
CA HIS A 70 2.59 2.57 -16.67
C HIS A 70 2.51 4.09 -16.77
N SER A 71 1.73 4.73 -15.90
CA SER A 71 1.50 6.16 -15.99
C SER A 71 2.36 6.98 -15.02
N ALA A 72 2.97 6.37 -14.03
CA ALA A 72 3.78 7.07 -13.05
C ALA A 72 5.03 7.68 -13.70
N ARG A 73 5.41 8.84 -13.21
CA ARG A 73 6.57 9.57 -13.71
C ARG A 73 7.86 9.21 -12.98
N SER A 74 7.76 8.53 -11.85
CA SER A 74 8.92 8.18 -11.04
C SER A 74 8.62 6.97 -10.18
N LEU A 75 9.69 6.34 -9.71
CA LEU A 75 9.58 5.26 -8.73
C LEU A 75 8.97 5.76 -7.42
N ARG A 76 9.24 7.02 -7.05
CA ARG A 76 8.63 7.63 -5.86
C ARG A 76 7.11 7.60 -5.94
N GLU A 77 6.54 7.91 -7.09
CA GLU A 77 5.08 7.88 -7.26
C GLU A 77 4.53 6.46 -7.11
N ILE A 78 5.19 5.48 -7.70
CA ILE A 78 4.78 4.07 -7.60
C ILE A 78 4.86 3.62 -6.14
N ASN A 79 5.99 3.85 -5.49
CA ASN A 79 6.19 3.44 -4.11
C ASN A 79 5.21 4.15 -3.17
N SER A 80 4.89 5.41 -3.44
CA SER A 80 3.92 6.17 -2.65
C SER A 80 2.52 5.58 -2.77
N TYR A 81 2.13 5.15 -3.97
CA TYR A 81 0.85 4.48 -4.16
C TYR A 81 0.83 3.14 -3.41
N VAL A 82 1.85 2.32 -3.59
CA VAL A 82 1.95 1.01 -2.93
C VAL A 82 1.93 1.18 -1.41
N TYR A 83 2.69 2.15 -0.90
CA TYR A 83 2.71 2.45 0.53
C TYR A 83 1.30 2.80 1.04
N SER A 84 0.62 3.68 0.35
CA SER A 84 -0.70 4.15 0.76
C SER A 84 -1.72 3.00 0.80
N ILE A 85 -1.71 2.16 -0.23
CA ILE A 85 -2.62 1.02 -0.30
C ILE A 85 -2.29 -0.03 0.78
N LEU A 86 -1.02 -0.37 0.93
CA LEU A 86 -0.61 -1.35 1.94
C LEU A 86 -0.87 -0.84 3.37
N LEU A 87 -0.64 0.44 3.62
CA LEU A 87 -0.93 1.01 4.93
C LEU A 87 -2.43 0.92 5.24
N HIS A 88 -3.28 1.25 4.27
CA HIS A 88 -4.73 1.18 4.43
C HIS A 88 -5.16 -0.24 4.86
N GLU A 89 -4.71 -1.25 4.12
CA GLU A 89 -5.09 -2.64 4.43
C GLU A 89 -4.42 -3.15 5.71
N TYR A 90 -3.20 -2.69 5.97
CA TYR A 90 -2.51 -3.04 7.20
C TYR A 90 -3.26 -2.52 8.43
N LEU A 91 -3.81 -1.31 8.36
CA LEU A 91 -4.60 -0.76 9.45
C LEU A 91 -5.86 -1.59 9.70
N HIS A 92 -6.53 -2.06 8.65
CA HIS A 92 -7.62 -3.02 8.83
C HIS A 92 -7.12 -4.30 9.50
N ALA A 93 -5.96 -4.79 9.11
CA ALA A 93 -5.37 -5.98 9.73
C ALA A 93 -5.00 -5.77 11.19
N LEU A 94 -4.71 -4.53 11.58
CA LEU A 94 -4.45 -4.19 12.98
C LEU A 94 -5.73 -4.09 13.82
N GLY A 95 -6.90 -4.13 13.17
CA GLY A 95 -8.18 -4.12 13.87
C GLY A 95 -9.02 -2.86 13.71
N TYR A 96 -8.57 -1.91 12.92
CA TYR A 96 -9.38 -0.71 12.64
C TYR A 96 -10.41 -1.08 11.57
N VAL A 97 -11.68 -1.06 11.91
CA VAL A 97 -12.75 -1.58 11.05
C VAL A 97 -13.37 -0.50 10.16
N GLU A 98 -13.61 0.69 10.70
CA GLU A 98 -14.32 1.72 9.95
C GLU A 98 -13.46 2.37 8.88
N GLU A 99 -13.96 2.41 7.66
CA GLU A 99 -13.25 3.01 6.53
C GLU A 99 -12.90 4.48 6.77
N ARG A 100 -13.80 5.24 7.37
CA ARG A 100 -13.54 6.67 7.66
C ARG A 100 -12.36 6.82 8.63
N GLU A 101 -12.33 5.99 9.66
CA GLU A 101 -11.23 6.01 10.63
C GLU A 101 -9.92 5.59 9.96
N VAL A 102 -9.96 4.53 9.16
CA VAL A 102 -8.76 4.06 8.47
C VAL A 102 -8.21 5.12 7.53
N ARG A 103 -9.06 5.76 6.75
CA ARG A 103 -8.62 6.84 5.86
C ARG A 103 -7.97 7.98 6.61
N LYS A 104 -8.54 8.35 7.73
CA LYS A 104 -7.96 9.40 8.57
C LYS A 104 -6.60 8.98 9.10
N LEU A 105 -6.49 7.75 9.57
CA LEU A 105 -5.22 7.23 10.09
C LEU A 105 -4.14 7.12 9.01
N VAL A 106 -4.52 6.71 7.80
CA VAL A 106 -3.57 6.68 6.67
C VAL A 106 -3.03 8.07 6.42
N TYR A 107 -3.89 9.07 6.43
CA TYR A 107 -3.46 10.45 6.27
C TYR A 107 -2.55 10.90 7.41
N ASP A 108 -2.96 10.65 8.65
CA ASP A 108 -2.19 11.08 9.83
C ASP A 108 -0.80 10.43 9.87
N VAL A 109 -0.72 9.12 9.61
CA VAL A 109 0.56 8.40 9.57
C VAL A 109 1.43 8.91 8.43
N SER A 110 0.84 9.13 7.26
CA SER A 110 1.57 9.65 6.11
C SER A 110 2.08 11.06 6.35
N LEU A 111 1.26 11.91 6.93
CA LEU A 111 1.64 13.29 7.24
C LEU A 111 2.82 13.31 8.22
N GLU A 112 2.75 12.51 9.27
CA GLU A 112 3.83 12.42 10.25
C GLU A 112 5.11 11.87 9.65
N SER A 113 5.00 10.89 8.76
CA SER A 113 6.16 10.21 8.19
C SER A 113 6.81 10.99 7.06
N PHE A 114 6.03 11.68 6.23
CA PHE A 114 6.52 12.27 4.98
C PHE A 114 6.31 13.78 4.87
N GLY A 115 5.46 14.36 5.68
CA GLY A 115 5.10 15.77 5.54
C GLY A 115 3.97 15.99 4.52
N PRO A 116 3.43 17.23 4.48
CA PRO A 116 2.19 17.50 3.70
C PRO A 116 2.36 17.45 2.19
N GLU A 117 3.56 17.71 1.68
CA GLU A 117 3.78 17.83 0.24
C GLU A 117 4.15 16.52 -0.45
N HIS A 118 4.45 15.49 0.31
CA HIS A 118 4.89 14.21 -0.26
C HIS A 118 3.76 13.50 -1.01
N PRO A 119 4.05 12.82 -2.14
CA PRO A 119 3.02 12.08 -2.88
C PRO A 119 2.20 11.11 -2.03
N ALA A 120 2.82 10.41 -1.08
CA ALA A 120 2.09 9.48 -0.21
C ALA A 120 1.02 10.20 0.60
N THR A 121 1.33 11.39 1.13
CA THR A 121 0.39 12.18 1.90
C THR A 121 -0.71 12.74 1.02
N GLN A 122 -0.37 13.18 -0.19
CA GLN A 122 -1.36 13.69 -1.15
C GLN A 122 -2.32 12.59 -1.58
N ILE A 123 -1.82 11.38 -1.82
CA ILE A 123 -2.66 10.22 -2.15
C ILE A 123 -3.59 9.90 -0.98
N ALA A 124 -3.07 9.91 0.24
CA ALA A 124 -3.88 9.65 1.43
C ALA A 124 -5.00 10.66 1.60
N SER A 125 -4.73 11.93 1.24
CA SER A 125 -5.69 13.01 1.38
C SER A 125 -6.75 13.03 0.29
N LYS A 126 -6.34 12.84 -0.97
CA LYS A 126 -7.19 13.11 -2.13
C LYS A 126 -7.39 11.94 -3.07
N GLY A 127 -6.73 10.82 -2.79
CA GLY A 127 -6.74 9.66 -3.67
C GLY A 127 -5.62 9.69 -4.70
N PRO A 128 -5.38 8.56 -5.38
CA PRO A 128 -4.25 8.43 -6.31
C PRO A 128 -4.27 9.43 -7.47
N SER A 129 -5.46 9.82 -7.93
CA SER A 129 -5.59 10.74 -9.06
C SER A 129 -5.05 12.14 -8.77
N ALA A 130 -4.82 12.48 -7.51
CA ALA A 130 -4.28 13.79 -7.15
C ALA A 130 -2.82 13.95 -7.56
N VAL A 131 -2.11 12.83 -7.70
CA VAL A 131 -0.67 12.84 -7.96
C VAL A 131 -0.33 12.10 -9.25
N LEU A 132 -1.05 11.02 -9.51
CA LEU A 132 -0.77 10.15 -10.64
C LEU A 132 -1.68 10.52 -11.81
N PRO A 133 -1.18 10.45 -13.06
CA PRO A 133 -2.02 10.68 -14.22
C PRO A 133 -3.23 9.74 -14.18
N GLY A 134 -4.37 10.25 -14.55
CA GLY A 134 -5.62 9.50 -14.47
C GLY A 134 -5.55 8.18 -15.22
N PRO A 135 -5.93 7.09 -14.57
CA PRO A 135 -5.93 5.80 -15.23
C PRO A 135 -7.04 5.74 -16.27
N VAL A 136 -6.76 5.02 -17.33
CA VAL A 136 -7.80 4.67 -18.29
C VAL A 136 -8.52 3.48 -17.68
N TYR A 137 -9.79 3.62 -17.41
CA TYR A 137 -10.56 2.56 -16.83
C TYR A 137 -10.87 1.54 -17.90
N ASP A 138 -10.39 0.34 -17.70
CA ASP A 138 -10.80 -0.78 -18.52
C ASP A 138 -11.81 -1.57 -17.70
N ASP A 139 -13.06 -1.39 -18.03
CA ASP A 139 -14.14 -2.11 -17.40
C ASP A 139 -14.35 -3.45 -18.09
N SER A 140 -13.31 -4.16 -18.43
CA SER A 140 -13.48 -5.50 -18.95
C SER A 140 -14.10 -6.36 -17.84
N PRO A 141 -15.39 -6.62 -17.87
CA PRO A 141 -16.00 -7.44 -16.86
C PRO A 141 -15.67 -8.88 -17.21
N ASN A 142 -15.55 -9.72 -16.27
CA ASN A 142 -15.69 -11.15 -16.43
C ASN A 142 -14.46 -12.01 -16.59
N LYS A 143 -13.36 -11.62 -15.98
CA LYS A 143 -12.36 -12.65 -15.72
C LYS A 143 -12.38 -12.94 -14.24
N ALA A 144 -12.49 -14.21 -13.91
CA ALA A 144 -12.28 -14.67 -12.55
C ALA A 144 -10.92 -14.14 -12.08
N PRO A 145 -10.80 -13.67 -10.86
CA PRO A 145 -9.53 -13.15 -10.36
C PRO A 145 -8.48 -14.25 -10.34
N ASP A 146 -7.34 -14.00 -10.99
CA ASP A 146 -6.20 -14.85 -10.85
C ASP A 146 -5.37 -14.28 -9.73
N PHE A 147 -5.21 -15.04 -8.67
CA PHE A 147 -4.44 -14.60 -7.52
C PHE A 147 -2.97 -14.97 -7.70
N GLU A 148 -2.12 -13.99 -7.47
CA GLU A 148 -0.69 -14.22 -7.43
C GLU A 148 -0.24 -13.93 -6.01
N VAL A 149 0.51 -14.86 -5.41
CA VAL A 149 1.05 -14.66 -4.07
C VAL A 149 2.39 -13.97 -4.19
N ILE A 150 2.58 -12.91 -3.43
CA ILE A 150 3.86 -12.22 -3.37
C ILE A 150 4.65 -12.86 -2.25
N PRO A 151 5.77 -13.53 -2.57
CA PRO A 151 6.60 -14.14 -1.55
C PRO A 151 7.36 -13.08 -0.76
N ASP A 152 7.79 -13.45 0.41
CA ASP A 152 8.69 -12.62 1.24
C ASP A 152 8.14 -11.26 1.64
N LEU A 153 6.81 -11.13 1.72
CA LEU A 153 6.23 -9.87 2.21
C LEU A 153 6.66 -9.62 3.65
N GLU A 154 6.64 -10.65 4.47
CA GLU A 154 7.06 -10.56 5.86
C GLU A 154 8.51 -10.94 6.01
N ARG A 155 9.35 -9.96 6.22
CA ARG A 155 10.80 -10.16 6.30
C ARG A 155 11.38 -9.89 7.66
N SER A 156 10.54 -9.47 8.59
CA SER A 156 11.04 -8.99 9.87
C SER A 156 11.68 -10.05 10.74
N SER A 157 11.30 -11.32 10.57
CA SER A 157 11.81 -12.41 11.37
C SER A 157 12.88 -13.21 10.67
N GLN A 158 13.08 -12.99 9.37
CA GLN A 158 14.08 -13.66 8.63
C GLN A 158 14.76 -12.66 7.81
N ARG A 159 16.03 -12.75 7.84
CA ARG A 159 16.74 -12.14 6.89
C ARG A 159 16.47 -12.73 5.64
N TYR A 160 15.72 -12.15 4.83
CA TYR A 160 15.69 -12.75 3.60
C TYR A 160 16.97 -12.47 3.04
N ILE A 161 17.40 -13.42 2.62
CA ILE A 161 18.48 -13.54 1.92
C ILE A 161 18.07 -13.58 0.60
N SER A 162 18.09 -12.65 0.04
CA SER A 162 17.81 -12.83 -1.37
C SER A 162 18.99 -13.00 -2.13
#